data_02fbe4c0a3a10b88f91de558ebdeed84
#
_entry.id   02fbe4c0a3a10b88f91de558ebdeed84
#
_cell.length_a   1.000
_cell.length_b   1.000
_cell.length_c   1.000
_cell.angle_alpha   90.00
_cell.angle_beta   90.00
_cell.angle_gamma   90.00
#
_symmetry.space_group_name_H-M   'P 1'
#
loop_
_entity.id
_entity.type
_entity.pdbx_description
1 polymer ?
#
loop_
_entity_poly.entity_id
_entity_poly.type
_entity_poly.pdbx_seq_one_letter_code
_entity_poly.pdbx_strand_id
1 'polypeptide(L)'
;DFISRLESIDSESLSNREKVTHGMLEFALSSNKDSLMDRSWEFGAGVSGFTGFLIDYNQQMFVPDSESADMLLKRLELYKRLFTQIADVQMIGLKNNRVATERNLLRTIDQLENYLGASLEEDPLLLVNFSPEISESFISDWKEKAKKIIDLNIRPTVLAYLEQLKSDHIPKGRSDEHSGIMWIDGGEETYLRALRKYTGHKNITVKEVHEVGLS
;
A
#
# COMPACT_ATOMS: atom_id res chain seq x y z
N ASP A 1 -22.28 -6.51 -5.17
CA ASP A 1 -23.51 -5.75 -5.04
C ASP A 1 -23.56 -4.52 -5.96
N PHE A 2 -22.55 -3.62 -5.99
CA PHE A 2 -22.55 -2.48 -6.92
C PHE A 2 -22.51 -2.92 -8.40
N ILE A 3 -21.74 -3.96 -8.73
CA ILE A 3 -21.69 -4.51 -10.09
C ILE A 3 -23.06 -5.04 -10.48
N SER A 4 -23.70 -5.86 -9.66
CA SER A 4 -25.03 -6.40 -9.95
C SER A 4 -26.10 -5.31 -10.11
N ARG A 5 -26.00 -4.23 -9.32
CA ARG A 5 -26.89 -3.07 -9.48
C ARG A 5 -26.66 -2.35 -10.80
N LEU A 6 -25.39 -2.20 -11.21
CA LEU A 6 -25.06 -1.58 -12.49
C LEU A 6 -25.53 -2.42 -13.66
N GLU A 7 -25.36 -3.75 -13.61
CA GLU A 7 -25.82 -4.70 -14.61
C GLU A 7 -27.34 -4.73 -14.75
N SER A 8 -28.10 -4.35 -13.72
CA SER A 8 -29.56 -4.28 -13.77
C SER A 8 -30.11 -3.04 -14.50
N ILE A 9 -29.25 -2.09 -14.86
CA ILE A 9 -29.66 -0.89 -15.61
C ILE A 9 -29.70 -1.24 -17.10
N ASP A 10 -30.87 -1.01 -17.72
CA ASP A 10 -31.03 -1.14 -19.18
C ASP A 10 -30.21 -0.06 -19.90
N SER A 11 -29.07 -0.44 -20.44
CA SER A 11 -28.15 0.47 -21.13
C SER A 11 -28.76 1.09 -22.40
N GLU A 12 -29.75 0.46 -23.01
CA GLU A 12 -30.41 1.00 -24.21
C GLU A 12 -31.32 2.18 -23.88
N SER A 13 -31.83 2.23 -22.66
CA SER A 13 -32.65 3.35 -22.18
C SER A 13 -31.86 4.60 -21.84
N LEU A 14 -30.50 4.50 -21.76
CA LEU A 14 -29.63 5.58 -21.36
C LEU A 14 -29.33 6.56 -22.53
N SER A 15 -29.20 7.84 -22.20
CA SER A 15 -28.63 8.85 -23.11
C SER A 15 -27.16 8.56 -23.40
N ASN A 16 -26.61 9.14 -24.45
CA ASN A 16 -25.17 8.96 -24.79
C ASN A 16 -24.23 9.32 -23.66
N ARG A 17 -24.53 10.38 -22.89
CA ARG A 17 -23.72 10.76 -21.73
C ARG A 17 -23.81 9.73 -20.60
N GLU A 18 -24.99 9.22 -20.34
CA GLU A 18 -25.22 8.19 -19.33
C GLU A 18 -24.57 6.86 -19.73
N LYS A 19 -24.59 6.48 -21.02
CA LYS A 19 -23.87 5.30 -21.54
C LYS A 19 -22.37 5.40 -21.28
N VAL A 20 -21.76 6.57 -21.48
CA VAL A 20 -20.34 6.80 -21.14
C VAL A 20 -20.11 6.64 -19.64
N THR A 21 -20.93 7.26 -18.80
CA THR A 21 -20.83 7.15 -17.34
C THR A 21 -21.00 5.69 -16.87
N HIS A 22 -21.98 4.98 -17.44
CA HIS A 22 -22.22 3.57 -17.15
C HIS A 22 -20.99 2.71 -17.50
N GLY A 23 -20.42 2.87 -18.71
CA GLY A 23 -19.22 2.15 -19.12
C GLY A 23 -17.98 2.47 -18.25
N MET A 24 -17.80 3.72 -17.84
CA MET A 24 -16.74 4.10 -16.91
C MET A 24 -16.91 3.44 -15.52
N LEU A 25 -18.13 3.40 -15.00
CA LEU A 25 -18.44 2.73 -13.73
C LEU A 25 -18.24 1.21 -13.83
N GLU A 26 -18.70 0.58 -14.92
CA GLU A 26 -18.46 -0.85 -15.17
C GLU A 26 -16.97 -1.17 -15.17
N PHE A 27 -16.18 -0.38 -15.89
CA PHE A 27 -14.72 -0.54 -15.94
C PHE A 27 -14.07 -0.35 -14.56
N ALA A 28 -14.45 0.70 -13.84
CA ALA A 28 -13.89 1.01 -12.52
C ALA A 28 -14.23 -0.09 -11.49
N LEU A 29 -15.49 -0.53 -11.45
CA LEU A 29 -15.94 -1.57 -10.52
C LEU A 29 -15.29 -2.93 -10.83
N SER A 30 -15.20 -3.30 -12.11
CA SER A 30 -14.54 -4.53 -12.54
C SER A 30 -13.05 -4.51 -12.22
N SER A 31 -12.35 -3.40 -12.51
CA SER A 31 -10.94 -3.22 -12.18
C SER A 31 -10.66 -3.26 -10.66
N ASN A 32 -11.56 -2.70 -9.86
CA ASN A 32 -11.46 -2.78 -8.39
C ASN A 32 -11.67 -4.21 -7.88
N LYS A 33 -12.66 -4.92 -8.43
CA LYS A 33 -12.87 -6.35 -8.13
C LYS A 33 -11.62 -7.17 -8.46
N ASP A 34 -11.05 -6.98 -9.66
CA ASP A 34 -9.83 -7.64 -10.10
C ASP A 34 -8.66 -7.34 -9.17
N SER A 35 -8.48 -6.08 -8.77
CA SER A 35 -7.44 -5.66 -7.82
C SER A 35 -7.59 -6.33 -6.44
N LEU A 36 -8.82 -6.58 -5.98
CA LEU A 36 -9.07 -7.34 -4.76
C LEU A 36 -8.75 -8.82 -4.93
N MET A 37 -9.02 -9.39 -6.09
CA MET A 37 -8.68 -10.79 -6.40
C MET A 37 -7.17 -11.02 -6.53
N ASP A 38 -6.42 -10.00 -6.96
CA ASP A 38 -4.97 -10.06 -7.12
C ASP A 38 -4.23 -10.15 -5.79
N ARG A 39 -4.85 -9.74 -4.69
CA ARG A 39 -4.29 -9.79 -3.33
C ARG A 39 -2.82 -9.33 -3.28
N SER A 40 -2.53 -8.20 -3.93
CA SER A 40 -1.16 -7.66 -4.03
C SER A 40 -0.52 -7.35 -2.67
N TRP A 41 -1.32 -7.15 -1.63
CA TRP A 41 -0.87 -6.99 -0.25
C TRP A 41 -0.15 -8.23 0.31
N GLU A 42 -0.36 -9.42 -0.25
CA GLU A 42 0.30 -10.66 0.18
C GLU A 42 1.78 -10.69 -0.19
N PHE A 43 2.18 -10.00 -1.25
CA PHE A 43 3.57 -9.95 -1.74
C PHE A 43 4.12 -8.53 -1.90
N GLY A 44 3.46 -7.57 -1.30
CA GLY A 44 3.72 -6.12 -1.47
C GLY A 44 4.89 -5.58 -0.66
N ALA A 45 5.90 -6.37 -0.32
CA ALA A 45 7.15 -5.85 0.20
C ALA A 45 7.93 -5.17 -0.93
N GLY A 46 8.14 -3.86 -0.83
CA GLY A 46 8.84 -3.09 -1.85
C GLY A 46 9.10 -1.64 -1.44
N VAL A 47 9.97 -0.98 -2.19
CA VAL A 47 10.43 0.41 -1.96
C VAL A 47 9.27 1.43 -1.90
N SER A 48 8.22 1.21 -2.69
CA SER A 48 6.98 2.00 -2.66
C SER A 48 5.97 1.47 -1.65
N GLY A 49 6.38 0.55 -0.81
CA GLY A 49 5.54 -0.06 0.20
C GLY A 49 5.26 0.89 1.36
N PHE A 50 4.87 0.27 2.43
CA PHE A 50 4.35 0.91 3.62
C PHE A 50 5.24 2.02 4.23
N THR A 51 6.58 1.87 4.22
CA THR A 51 7.51 2.84 4.80
C THR A 51 7.56 4.15 4.04
N GLY A 52 7.60 4.10 2.70
CA GLY A 52 7.51 5.31 1.87
C GLY A 52 6.19 6.04 2.07
N PHE A 53 5.08 5.31 2.09
CA PHE A 53 3.76 5.88 2.33
C PHE A 53 3.65 6.58 3.69
N LEU A 54 4.21 6.01 4.77
CA LEU A 54 4.19 6.63 6.10
C LEU A 54 4.99 7.93 6.16
N ILE A 55 6.20 7.89 5.62
CA ILE A 55 7.13 9.02 5.67
C ILE A 55 6.58 10.17 4.83
N ASP A 56 6.25 9.91 3.58
CA ASP A 56 5.82 10.95 2.64
C ASP A 56 4.46 11.54 3.01
N TYR A 57 3.55 10.70 3.50
CA TYR A 57 2.20 11.14 3.82
C TYR A 57 2.15 12.06 5.05
N ASN A 58 2.91 11.74 6.11
CA ASN A 58 2.91 12.58 7.31
C ASN A 58 3.55 13.95 7.06
N GLN A 59 4.62 14.03 6.28
CA GLN A 59 5.27 15.28 5.93
C GLN A 59 4.35 16.23 5.14
N GLN A 60 3.36 15.69 4.43
CA GLN A 60 2.39 16.45 3.66
C GLN A 60 1.15 16.86 4.48
N MET A 61 1.00 16.34 5.70
CA MET A 61 -0.17 16.66 6.52
C MET A 61 -0.09 18.06 7.07
N PHE A 62 -1.19 18.79 6.88
CA PHE A 62 -1.43 20.08 7.54
C PHE A 62 -2.43 19.89 8.69
N VAL A 63 -2.07 20.41 9.85
CA VAL A 63 -2.87 20.33 11.07
C VAL A 63 -3.40 21.75 11.39
N PRO A 64 -4.69 22.02 11.13
CA PRO A 64 -5.26 23.36 11.26
C PRO A 64 -5.50 23.78 12.69
N ASP A 65 -5.78 22.85 13.60
CA ASP A 65 -6.22 23.09 14.97
C ASP A 65 -5.82 21.98 15.95
N SER A 66 -6.08 22.19 17.23
CA SER A 66 -5.76 21.24 18.30
C SER A 66 -6.58 19.95 18.22
N GLU A 67 -7.82 20.00 17.75
CA GLU A 67 -8.66 18.81 17.60
C GLU A 67 -8.09 17.88 16.54
N SER A 68 -7.68 18.44 15.40
CA SER A 68 -7.00 17.70 14.32
C SER A 68 -5.67 17.11 14.79
N ALA A 69 -4.92 17.84 15.63
CA ALA A 69 -3.69 17.34 16.24
C ALA A 69 -3.94 16.12 17.15
N ASP A 70 -4.98 16.19 17.99
CA ASP A 70 -5.36 15.07 18.86
C ASP A 70 -5.88 13.85 18.04
N MET A 71 -6.58 14.10 16.94
CA MET A 71 -6.97 13.03 16.02
C MET A 71 -5.75 12.34 15.37
N LEU A 72 -4.70 13.10 15.08
CA LEU A 72 -3.47 12.57 14.55
C LEU A 72 -2.73 11.68 15.56
N LEU A 73 -2.70 12.04 16.85
CA LEU A 73 -2.17 11.16 17.90
C LEU A 73 -2.93 9.83 17.96
N LYS A 74 -4.26 9.87 17.96
CA LYS A 74 -5.09 8.63 17.90
C LYS A 74 -4.79 7.79 16.66
N ARG A 75 -4.51 8.44 15.53
CA ARG A 75 -4.11 7.74 14.30
C ARG A 75 -2.74 7.08 14.46
N LEU A 76 -1.75 7.73 15.08
CA LEU A 76 -0.44 7.15 15.35
C LEU A 76 -0.55 5.89 16.25
N GLU A 77 -1.45 5.88 17.23
CA GLU A 77 -1.72 4.68 18.05
C GLU A 77 -2.19 3.48 17.23
N LEU A 78 -2.92 3.72 16.13
CA LEU A 78 -3.40 2.66 15.23
C LEU A 78 -2.30 2.06 14.35
N TYR A 79 -1.14 2.69 14.23
CA TYR A 79 -0.04 2.18 13.41
C TYR A 79 0.48 0.82 13.88
N LYS A 80 0.49 0.57 15.19
CA LYS A 80 0.79 -0.77 15.71
C LYS A 80 -0.10 -1.84 15.08
N ARG A 81 -1.42 -1.60 15.06
CA ARG A 81 -2.37 -2.52 14.44
C ARG A 81 -2.14 -2.67 12.95
N LEU A 82 -1.87 -1.57 12.25
CA LEU A 82 -1.64 -1.56 10.81
C LEU A 82 -0.41 -2.40 10.44
N PHE A 83 0.73 -2.22 11.12
CA PHE A 83 1.94 -3.01 10.87
C PHE A 83 1.74 -4.49 11.17
N THR A 84 1.06 -4.81 12.27
CA THR A 84 0.75 -6.20 12.59
C THR A 84 -0.10 -6.84 11.49
N GLN A 85 -1.14 -6.15 11.00
CA GLN A 85 -1.98 -6.66 9.92
C GLN A 85 -1.20 -6.84 8.61
N ILE A 86 -0.27 -5.95 8.28
CA ILE A 86 0.59 -6.09 7.10
C ILE A 86 1.47 -7.34 7.24
N ALA A 87 2.11 -7.51 8.40
CA ALA A 87 2.93 -8.68 8.68
C ALA A 87 2.12 -9.98 8.55
N ASP A 88 0.92 -10.03 9.12
CA ASP A 88 0.04 -11.19 9.07
C ASP A 88 -0.38 -11.56 7.64
N VAL A 89 -0.79 -10.57 6.82
CA VAL A 89 -1.22 -10.87 5.45
C VAL A 89 -0.05 -11.27 4.55
N GLN A 90 1.15 -10.76 4.79
CA GLN A 90 2.34 -11.20 4.07
C GLN A 90 2.76 -12.62 4.48
N MET A 91 2.56 -13.02 5.74
CA MET A 91 2.73 -14.43 6.16
C MET A 91 1.72 -15.36 5.48
N ILE A 92 0.49 -14.89 5.22
CA ILE A 92 -0.48 -15.64 4.40
C ILE A 92 0.05 -15.78 2.98
N GLY A 93 0.56 -14.70 2.40
CA GLY A 93 1.20 -14.72 1.08
C GLY A 93 2.34 -15.73 1.00
N LEU A 94 3.22 -15.73 1.99
CA LEU A 94 4.35 -16.64 2.07
C LEU A 94 3.92 -18.12 2.07
N LYS A 95 2.84 -18.45 2.79
CA LYS A 95 2.24 -19.80 2.83
C LYS A 95 1.63 -20.21 1.48
N ASN A 96 1.20 -19.23 0.70
CA ASN A 96 0.58 -19.41 -0.62
C ASN A 96 1.55 -19.22 -1.79
N ASN A 97 2.86 -19.31 -1.55
CA ASN A 97 3.89 -19.09 -2.57
C ASN A 97 3.75 -17.72 -3.30
N ARG A 98 3.29 -16.72 -2.56
CA ARG A 98 3.12 -15.33 -3.04
C ARG A 98 4.07 -14.43 -2.25
N VAL A 99 5.33 -14.42 -2.65
CA VAL A 99 6.40 -13.69 -1.97
C VAL A 99 7.05 -12.67 -2.91
N ALA A 100 7.54 -11.58 -2.38
CA ALA A 100 8.30 -10.58 -3.13
C ALA A 100 9.64 -11.15 -3.64
N THR A 101 10.30 -10.42 -4.54
CA THR A 101 11.68 -10.74 -4.92
C THR A 101 12.63 -10.47 -3.76
N GLU A 102 13.70 -11.25 -3.66
CA GLU A 102 14.75 -11.06 -2.67
C GLU A 102 15.29 -9.62 -2.70
N ARG A 103 15.52 -9.07 -3.88
CA ARG A 103 15.96 -7.68 -4.07
C ARG A 103 15.00 -6.67 -3.43
N ASN A 104 13.70 -6.85 -3.58
CA ASN A 104 12.70 -5.96 -2.98
C ASN A 104 12.62 -6.13 -1.47
N LEU A 105 12.76 -7.36 -0.97
CA LEU A 105 12.84 -7.65 0.47
C LEU A 105 14.05 -6.98 1.10
N LEU A 106 15.24 -7.12 0.50
CA LEU A 106 16.46 -6.48 0.99
C LEU A 106 16.35 -4.96 1.04
N ARG A 107 15.79 -4.34 -0.02
CA ARG A 107 15.56 -2.88 0.00
C ARG A 107 14.57 -2.44 1.07
N THR A 108 13.53 -3.24 1.32
CA THR A 108 12.59 -2.96 2.40
C THR A 108 13.26 -3.09 3.76
N ILE A 109 14.10 -4.10 3.95
CA ILE A 109 14.92 -4.29 5.15
C ILE A 109 15.82 -3.07 5.39
N ASP A 110 16.58 -2.64 4.37
CA ASP A 110 17.43 -1.45 4.46
C ASP A 110 16.64 -0.19 4.87
N GLN A 111 15.44 0.01 4.32
CA GLN A 111 14.57 1.13 4.69
C GLN A 111 14.12 1.06 6.15
N LEU A 112 13.74 -0.12 6.62
CA LEU A 112 13.30 -0.32 8.00
C LEU A 112 14.47 -0.19 8.99
N GLU A 113 15.65 -0.68 8.65
CA GLU A 113 16.88 -0.51 9.45
C GLU A 113 17.28 0.96 9.55
N ASN A 114 17.24 1.69 8.43
CA ASN A 114 17.51 3.13 8.41
C ASN A 114 16.51 3.91 9.26
N TYR A 115 15.22 3.59 9.18
CA TYR A 115 14.19 4.19 10.02
C TYR A 115 14.43 3.92 11.50
N LEU A 116 14.71 2.69 11.88
CA LEU A 116 14.96 2.30 13.26
C LEU A 116 16.29 2.86 13.79
N GLY A 117 17.28 3.05 12.93
CA GLY A 117 18.60 3.62 13.27
C GLY A 117 18.59 5.14 13.46
N ALA A 118 17.56 5.85 12.94
CA ALA A 118 17.42 7.28 13.14
C ALA A 118 17.06 7.62 14.60
N SER A 119 17.45 8.81 15.04
CA SER A 119 17.09 9.30 16.38
C SER A 119 15.57 9.50 16.48
N LEU A 120 15.03 9.35 17.69
CA LEU A 120 13.59 9.59 17.91
C LEU A 120 13.21 11.06 17.66
N GLU A 121 14.16 11.98 17.89
CA GLU A 121 13.96 13.42 17.66
C GLU A 121 13.74 13.77 16.18
N GLU A 122 14.35 12.97 15.29
CA GLU A 122 14.29 13.12 13.83
C GLU A 122 13.28 12.19 13.18
N ASP A 123 12.42 11.55 13.98
CA ASP A 123 11.45 10.59 13.44
C ASP A 123 10.51 11.27 12.43
N PRO A 124 10.41 10.74 11.20
CA PRO A 124 9.58 11.35 10.15
C PRO A 124 8.12 11.55 10.55
N LEU A 125 7.61 10.75 11.47
CA LEU A 125 6.23 10.86 11.96
C LEU A 125 6.01 12.12 12.83
N LEU A 126 7.09 12.79 13.27
CA LEU A 126 7.03 14.08 13.96
C LEU A 126 7.03 15.27 13.01
N LEU A 127 7.33 15.04 11.71
CA LEU A 127 7.39 16.08 10.68
C LEU A 127 5.98 16.39 10.17
N VAL A 128 5.27 17.23 10.93
CA VAL A 128 3.89 17.63 10.65
C VAL A 128 3.82 19.14 10.52
N ASN A 129 3.06 19.66 9.55
CA ASN A 129 2.88 21.07 9.33
C ASN A 129 1.70 21.59 10.17
N PHE A 130 2.00 22.31 11.26
CA PHE A 130 0.98 22.92 12.10
C PHE A 130 0.60 24.32 11.59
N SER A 131 -0.67 24.70 11.79
CA SER A 131 -1.12 26.08 11.59
C SER A 131 -0.33 27.05 12.48
N PRO A 132 0.02 28.25 11.98
CA PRO A 132 0.64 29.29 12.80
C PRO A 132 -0.22 29.77 14.00
N GLU A 133 -1.51 29.45 14.01
CA GLU A 133 -2.44 29.76 15.09
C GLU A 133 -2.30 28.84 16.31
N ILE A 134 -1.63 27.68 16.14
CA ILE A 134 -1.37 26.73 17.22
C ILE A 134 -0.12 27.19 17.99
N SER A 135 -0.24 27.27 19.31
CA SER A 135 0.88 27.74 20.15
C SER A 135 2.05 26.79 20.13
N GLU A 136 3.28 27.33 20.23
CA GLU A 136 4.51 26.51 20.30
C GLU A 136 4.51 25.55 21.48
N SER A 137 3.93 25.97 22.63
CA SER A 137 3.80 25.09 23.81
C SER A 137 2.92 23.87 23.51
N PHE A 138 1.80 24.06 22.80
CA PHE A 138 0.93 22.95 22.40
C PHE A 138 1.67 22.00 21.44
N ILE A 139 2.38 22.54 20.44
CA ILE A 139 3.17 21.74 19.48
C ILE A 139 4.24 20.93 20.22
N SER A 140 4.91 21.53 21.21
CA SER A 140 5.91 20.83 22.04
C SER A 140 5.29 19.67 22.80
N ASP A 141 4.17 19.91 23.50
CA ASP A 141 3.43 18.88 24.23
C ASP A 141 2.93 17.75 23.32
N TRP A 142 2.43 18.12 22.14
CA TRP A 142 2.01 17.15 21.12
C TRP A 142 3.17 16.27 20.67
N LYS A 143 4.32 16.86 20.36
CA LYS A 143 5.53 16.11 19.95
C LYS A 143 5.99 15.14 21.02
N GLU A 144 5.97 15.53 22.29
CA GLU A 144 6.33 14.63 23.40
C GLU A 144 5.35 13.43 23.52
N LYS A 145 4.06 13.67 23.31
CA LYS A 145 3.07 12.57 23.26
C LYS A 145 3.30 11.65 22.04
N ALA A 146 3.53 12.24 20.86
CA ALA A 146 3.80 11.50 19.64
C ALA A 146 5.08 10.65 19.78
N LYS A 147 6.17 11.19 20.33
CA LYS A 147 7.41 10.46 20.61
C LYS A 147 7.16 9.21 21.47
N LYS A 148 6.35 9.33 22.52
CA LYS A 148 6.02 8.18 23.38
C LYS A 148 5.27 7.09 22.60
N ILE A 149 4.32 7.48 21.74
CA ILE A 149 3.59 6.52 20.89
C ILE A 149 4.56 5.84 19.90
N ILE A 150 5.44 6.61 19.28
CA ILE A 150 6.42 6.09 18.32
C ILE A 150 7.36 5.11 19.00
N ASP A 151 7.95 5.51 20.11
CA ASP A 151 8.94 4.70 20.84
C ASP A 151 8.34 3.41 21.42
N LEU A 152 7.18 3.50 22.05
CA LEU A 152 6.58 2.38 22.77
C LEU A 152 5.71 1.46 21.89
N ASN A 153 5.15 1.97 20.78
CA ASN A 153 4.20 1.23 19.97
C ASN A 153 4.67 0.98 18.54
N ILE A 154 5.19 2.03 17.87
CA ILE A 154 5.48 1.94 16.44
C ILE A 154 6.82 1.26 16.20
N ARG A 155 7.91 1.78 16.75
CA ARG A 155 9.26 1.22 16.56
C ARG A 155 9.39 -0.25 16.96
N PRO A 156 8.87 -0.70 18.11
CA PRO A 156 8.89 -2.14 18.43
C PRO A 156 8.13 -3.01 17.44
N THR A 157 7.02 -2.51 16.89
CA THR A 157 6.25 -3.26 15.90
C THR A 157 6.94 -3.28 14.54
N VAL A 158 7.59 -2.19 14.15
CA VAL A 158 8.45 -2.14 12.94
C VAL A 158 9.63 -3.09 13.09
N LEU A 159 10.26 -3.15 14.27
CA LEU A 159 11.35 -4.10 14.55
C LEU A 159 10.88 -5.55 14.42
N ALA A 160 9.71 -5.88 14.98
CA ALA A 160 9.14 -7.22 14.84
C ALA A 160 8.87 -7.60 13.37
N TYR A 161 8.36 -6.65 12.58
CA TYR A 161 8.16 -6.85 11.14
C TYR A 161 9.49 -7.02 10.39
N LEU A 162 10.50 -6.23 10.72
CA LEU A 162 11.87 -6.36 10.17
C LEU A 162 12.44 -7.77 10.42
N GLU A 163 12.35 -8.26 11.65
CA GLU A 163 12.82 -9.60 12.00
C GLU A 163 12.05 -10.69 11.24
N GLN A 164 10.73 -10.55 11.09
CA GLN A 164 9.92 -11.45 10.27
C GLN A 164 10.37 -11.46 8.80
N LEU A 165 10.68 -10.29 8.22
CA LEU A 165 11.19 -10.25 6.85
C LEU A 165 12.51 -11.00 6.72
N LYS A 166 13.44 -10.82 7.67
CA LYS A 166 14.75 -11.48 7.67
C LYS A 166 14.65 -12.99 7.88
N SER A 167 13.85 -13.42 8.87
CA SER A 167 13.75 -14.84 9.24
C SER A 167 12.92 -15.68 8.29
N ASP A 168 11.80 -15.16 7.82
CA ASP A 168 10.78 -15.95 7.13
C ASP A 168 10.71 -15.67 5.63
N HIS A 169 10.86 -14.38 5.22
CA HIS A 169 10.65 -13.99 3.82
C HIS A 169 11.92 -14.07 2.98
N ILE A 170 13.08 -13.62 3.49
CA ILE A 170 14.36 -13.67 2.75
C ILE A 170 14.68 -15.07 2.26
N PRO A 171 14.58 -16.15 3.08
CA PRO A 171 14.90 -17.51 2.62
C PRO A 171 13.99 -18.02 1.49
N LYS A 172 12.85 -17.36 1.25
CA LYS A 172 11.86 -17.71 0.23
C LYS A 172 11.68 -16.61 -0.82
N GLY A 173 12.49 -15.55 -0.75
CA GLY A 173 12.49 -14.47 -1.72
C GLY A 173 12.77 -14.99 -3.13
N ARG A 174 12.01 -14.48 -4.12
CA ARG A 174 12.22 -14.89 -5.51
C ARG A 174 13.51 -14.30 -6.07
N SER A 175 14.28 -15.08 -6.82
CA SER A 175 15.48 -14.60 -7.50
C SER A 175 15.16 -13.55 -8.58
N ASP A 176 16.16 -12.83 -9.05
CA ASP A 176 16.03 -11.86 -10.14
C ASP A 176 15.57 -12.52 -11.46
N GLU A 177 15.95 -13.77 -11.70
CA GLU A 177 15.49 -14.56 -12.87
C GLU A 177 13.99 -14.85 -12.79
N HIS A 178 13.43 -14.92 -11.59
CA HIS A 178 12.01 -15.14 -11.32
C HIS A 178 11.32 -13.87 -10.80
N SER A 179 11.77 -12.70 -11.26
CA SER A 179 11.25 -11.41 -10.77
C SER A 179 9.83 -11.10 -11.23
N GLY A 180 9.41 -11.62 -12.40
CA GLY A 180 8.09 -11.40 -12.95
C GLY A 180 6.96 -11.92 -12.05
N ILE A 181 5.79 -11.27 -12.13
CA ILE A 181 4.60 -11.67 -11.35
C ILE A 181 4.10 -13.07 -11.74
N MET A 182 4.42 -13.55 -12.93
CA MET A 182 4.07 -14.89 -13.39
C MET A 182 4.64 -16.03 -12.51
N TRP A 183 5.65 -15.72 -11.69
CA TRP A 183 6.31 -16.69 -10.82
C TRP A 183 5.69 -16.82 -9.42
N ILE A 184 4.59 -16.11 -9.14
CA ILE A 184 3.79 -16.32 -7.94
C ILE A 184 2.54 -17.13 -8.28
N ASP A 185 1.94 -17.80 -7.31
CA ASP A 185 0.69 -18.52 -7.51
C ASP A 185 -0.42 -17.58 -7.99
N GLY A 186 -1.07 -17.94 -9.11
CA GLY A 186 -2.05 -17.08 -9.79
C GLY A 186 -1.46 -15.85 -10.48
N GLY A 187 -0.15 -15.82 -10.72
CA GLY A 187 0.56 -14.67 -11.27
C GLY A 187 0.19 -14.36 -12.72
N GLU A 188 -0.05 -15.37 -13.56
CA GLU A 188 -0.50 -15.18 -14.94
C GLU A 188 -1.85 -14.43 -14.98
N GLU A 189 -2.81 -14.88 -14.20
CA GLU A 189 -4.11 -14.25 -14.08
C GLU A 189 -4.00 -12.81 -13.55
N THR A 190 -3.15 -12.60 -12.54
CA THR A 190 -2.86 -11.26 -11.98
C THR A 190 -2.27 -10.35 -13.06
N TYR A 191 -1.37 -10.85 -13.90
CA TYR A 191 -0.79 -10.09 -14.99
C TYR A 191 -1.83 -9.72 -16.06
N LEU A 192 -2.69 -10.67 -16.46
CA LEU A 192 -3.76 -10.40 -17.41
C LEU A 192 -4.78 -9.38 -16.89
N ARG A 193 -5.14 -9.43 -15.60
CA ARG A 193 -5.99 -8.40 -14.98
C ARG A 193 -5.32 -7.03 -14.99
N ALA A 194 -4.03 -6.96 -14.69
CA ALA A 194 -3.27 -5.73 -14.78
C ALA A 194 -3.26 -5.16 -16.21
N LEU A 195 -3.02 -6.00 -17.23
CA LEU A 195 -3.07 -5.58 -18.64
C LEU A 195 -4.42 -4.98 -19.00
N ARG A 196 -5.54 -5.63 -18.66
CA ARG A 196 -6.89 -5.11 -18.90
C ARG A 196 -7.12 -3.76 -18.23
N LYS A 197 -6.67 -3.62 -16.99
CA LYS A 197 -6.79 -2.38 -16.22
C LYS A 197 -6.02 -1.22 -16.86
N TYR A 198 -4.79 -1.46 -17.28
CA TYR A 198 -3.93 -0.38 -17.82
C TYR A 198 -4.19 -0.05 -19.29
N THR A 199 -4.68 -1.01 -20.07
CA THR A 199 -4.98 -0.79 -21.49
C THR A 199 -6.44 -0.40 -21.75
N GLY A 200 -7.35 -0.67 -20.81
CA GLY A 200 -8.79 -0.51 -21.01
C GLY A 200 -9.42 -1.57 -21.92
N HIS A 201 -8.65 -2.55 -22.39
CA HIS A 201 -9.11 -3.60 -23.30
C HIS A 201 -9.47 -4.89 -22.56
N LYS A 202 -10.76 -5.27 -22.56
CA LYS A 202 -11.25 -6.46 -21.83
C LYS A 202 -10.63 -7.78 -22.29
N ASN A 203 -10.27 -7.91 -23.57
CA ASN A 203 -9.83 -9.16 -24.19
C ASN A 203 -8.36 -9.11 -24.65
N ILE A 204 -7.56 -8.20 -24.14
CA ILE A 204 -6.16 -8.06 -24.55
C ILE A 204 -5.35 -9.27 -24.10
N THR A 205 -4.45 -9.72 -24.94
CA THR A 205 -3.51 -10.81 -24.66
C THR A 205 -2.10 -10.27 -24.41
N VAL A 206 -1.30 -11.05 -23.69
CA VAL A 206 0.12 -10.75 -23.47
C VAL A 206 0.88 -10.60 -24.79
N LYS A 207 0.55 -11.47 -25.77
CA LYS A 207 1.18 -11.45 -27.10
C LYS A 207 0.91 -10.16 -27.85
N GLU A 208 -0.35 -9.70 -27.86
CA GLU A 208 -0.71 -8.43 -28.53
C GLU A 208 0.03 -7.24 -27.93
N VAL A 209 0.12 -7.18 -26.58
CA VAL A 209 0.87 -6.09 -25.91
C VAL A 209 2.35 -6.16 -26.26
N HIS A 210 2.93 -7.35 -26.32
CA HIS A 210 4.33 -7.53 -26.69
C HIS A 210 4.59 -7.09 -28.15
N GLU A 211 3.73 -7.45 -29.08
CA GLU A 211 3.83 -7.05 -30.50
C GLU A 211 3.72 -5.53 -30.67
N VAL A 212 2.82 -4.87 -29.93
CA VAL A 212 2.73 -3.40 -29.92
C VAL A 212 4.02 -2.76 -29.38
N GLY A 213 4.66 -3.36 -28.38
CA GLY A 213 5.92 -2.86 -27.85
C GLY A 213 7.13 -3.05 -28.76
N LEU A 214 7.03 -3.91 -29.79
CA LEU A 214 8.08 -4.15 -30.78
C LEU A 214 7.92 -3.31 -32.07
N SER A 215 6.76 -2.68 -32.27
CA SER A 215 6.44 -1.86 -33.44
C SER A 215 6.84 -0.39 -33.25
#